data_2df50720f21c8d675617354f476f3e70
#
_entry.id   2df50720f21c8d675617354f476f3e70
#
_cell.length_a   1.000
_cell.length_b   1.000
_cell.length_c   1.000
_cell.angle_alpha   90.00
_cell.angle_beta   90.00
_cell.angle_gamma   90.00
#
_symmetry.space_group_name_H-M   'P 1'
#
loop_
_entity.id
_entity.type
_entity.pdbx_description
1 polymer ?
#
loop_
_entity_poly.entity_id
_entity_poly.type
_entity_poly.pdbx_seq_one_letter_code
_entity_poly.pdbx_strand_id
1 'polypeptide(L)'
;MDTVDLIIKSSTEFYNDLKVDENGRYRSWEHCYSYFIKARGSQEIDYDYLSLQLAFYLASWGMYRGSSFLLQKDYKVHIPVVKELLNEKYDVLAGIDCIGFKDDSNQKLLQDINSFLEQYYDKIRHKVKGQELKNQLSFTLITKILMGTLGCVPAYDRYFICRNKESEGRNRYLQLEIHYAACRFLRKKFCSI
;
A
#
# COMPACT_ATOMS: atom_id res chain seq x y z
N MET A 1 17.05 -23.99 0.27
CA MET A 1 17.09 -22.51 0.29
C MET A 1 16.05 -22.08 1.32
N ASP A 2 16.46 -21.36 2.33
CA ASP A 2 15.56 -20.86 3.36
C ASP A 2 14.54 -19.88 2.75
N THR A 3 13.36 -19.76 3.36
CA THR A 3 12.30 -18.84 2.91
C THR A 3 12.80 -17.40 2.89
N VAL A 4 13.63 -17.02 3.86
CA VAL A 4 14.25 -15.69 3.94
C VAL A 4 15.19 -15.44 2.76
N ASP A 5 16.03 -16.42 2.39
CA ASP A 5 16.91 -16.33 1.23
C ASP A 5 16.13 -16.15 -0.08
N LEU A 6 15.01 -16.85 -0.21
CA LEU A 6 14.14 -16.74 -1.38
C LEU A 6 13.52 -15.33 -1.50
N ILE A 7 13.06 -14.76 -0.37
CA ILE A 7 12.49 -13.41 -0.34
C ILE A 7 13.56 -12.38 -0.70
N ILE A 8 14.76 -12.48 -0.10
CA ILE A 8 15.88 -11.58 -0.39
C ILE A 8 16.24 -11.64 -1.87
N LYS A 9 16.37 -12.87 -2.43
CA LYS A 9 16.68 -13.08 -3.84
C LYS A 9 15.63 -12.44 -4.75
N SER A 10 14.34 -12.79 -4.57
CA SER A 10 13.25 -12.28 -5.41
C SER A 10 13.09 -10.76 -5.31
N SER A 11 13.26 -10.19 -4.11
CA SER A 11 13.22 -8.74 -3.92
C SER A 11 14.40 -8.05 -4.58
N THR A 12 15.60 -8.66 -4.56
CA THR A 12 16.78 -8.12 -5.21
C THR A 12 16.65 -8.17 -6.74
N GLU A 13 16.15 -9.28 -7.28
CA GLU A 13 15.85 -9.42 -8.71
C GLU A 13 14.85 -8.36 -9.17
N PHE A 14 13.71 -8.24 -8.50
CA PHE A 14 12.71 -7.21 -8.80
C PHE A 14 13.29 -5.79 -8.77
N TYR A 15 14.15 -5.50 -7.78
CA TYR A 15 14.77 -4.18 -7.66
C TYR A 15 15.79 -3.92 -8.78
N ASN A 16 16.50 -4.94 -9.23
CA ASN A 16 17.42 -4.82 -10.37
C ASN A 16 16.64 -4.60 -11.67
N ASP A 17 15.51 -5.29 -11.86
CA ASP A 17 14.61 -5.07 -13.00
C ASP A 17 14.07 -3.63 -13.03
N LEU A 18 13.72 -3.06 -11.87
CA LEU A 18 13.33 -1.66 -11.77
C LEU A 18 14.43 -0.68 -12.19
N LYS A 19 15.72 -1.03 -12.01
CA LYS A 19 16.84 -0.19 -12.43
C LYS A 19 17.07 -0.23 -13.94
N VAL A 20 16.76 -1.36 -14.58
CA VAL A 20 16.95 -1.52 -16.03
C VAL A 20 15.93 -0.70 -16.81
N ASP A 21 14.71 -0.56 -16.31
CA ASP A 21 13.65 0.27 -16.91
C ASP A 21 13.35 1.49 -16.03
N GLU A 22 14.00 2.61 -16.35
CA GLU A 22 13.82 3.88 -15.62
C GLU A 22 12.39 4.42 -15.70
N ASN A 23 11.63 4.03 -16.72
CA ASN A 23 10.25 4.45 -16.96
C ASN A 23 9.25 3.31 -16.74
N GLY A 24 9.67 2.23 -16.13
CA GLY A 24 8.84 1.07 -15.83
C GLY A 24 7.65 1.42 -14.94
N ARG A 25 6.47 0.87 -15.28
CA ARG A 25 5.20 1.20 -14.58
C ARG A 25 5.24 1.00 -13.07
N TYR A 26 6.07 0.07 -12.59
CA TYR A 26 6.17 -0.24 -11.16
C TYR A 26 6.87 0.85 -10.36
N ARG A 27 7.65 1.71 -11.00
CA ARG A 27 8.26 2.89 -10.35
C ARG A 27 7.24 3.91 -9.87
N SER A 28 6.03 3.86 -10.38
CA SER A 28 4.92 4.69 -9.88
C SER A 28 4.69 4.55 -8.37
N TRP A 29 4.99 3.38 -7.79
CA TRP A 29 4.97 3.16 -6.35
C TRP A 29 6.05 3.98 -5.63
N GLU A 30 7.29 3.96 -6.13
CA GLU A 30 8.41 4.72 -5.53
C GLU A 30 8.11 6.22 -5.54
N HIS A 31 7.59 6.72 -6.66
CA HIS A 31 7.20 8.12 -6.79
C HIS A 31 6.09 8.48 -5.79
N CYS A 32 5.00 7.71 -5.78
CA CYS A 32 3.89 7.94 -4.86
C CYS A 32 4.38 7.97 -3.41
N TYR A 33 5.09 6.95 -2.96
CA TYR A 33 5.63 6.85 -1.61
C TYR A 33 6.54 8.03 -1.26
N SER A 34 7.47 8.36 -2.15
CA SER A 34 8.40 9.48 -1.95
C SER A 34 7.69 10.82 -1.77
N TYR A 35 6.64 11.09 -2.58
CA TYR A 35 5.86 12.32 -2.45
C TYR A 35 5.08 12.37 -1.13
N PHE A 36 4.50 11.25 -0.70
CA PHE A 36 3.80 11.20 0.59
C PHE A 36 4.74 11.39 1.78
N ILE A 37 5.93 10.79 1.75
CA ILE A 37 6.93 10.99 2.81
C ILE A 37 7.41 12.44 2.84
N LYS A 38 7.67 13.07 1.69
CA LYS A 38 8.08 14.47 1.62
C LYS A 38 7.00 15.45 2.08
N ALA A 39 5.72 15.11 1.86
CA ALA A 39 4.60 15.94 2.28
C ALA A 39 4.39 15.94 3.80
N ARG A 40 4.83 14.88 4.50
CA ARG A 40 4.75 14.82 5.96
C ARG A 40 5.66 15.88 6.59
N GLY A 41 5.08 16.66 7.49
CA GLY A 41 5.79 17.78 8.12
C GLY A 41 5.97 19.02 7.23
N SER A 42 5.45 19.02 5.99
CA SER A 42 5.43 20.22 5.15
C SER A 42 4.38 21.22 5.64
N GLN A 43 4.72 22.52 5.62
CA GLN A 43 3.78 23.59 5.96
C GLN A 43 2.68 23.77 4.89
N GLU A 44 3.01 23.49 3.64
CA GLU A 44 2.08 23.56 2.51
C GLU A 44 1.97 22.20 1.85
N ILE A 45 0.76 21.62 1.88
CA ILE A 45 0.47 20.30 1.31
C ILE A 45 -0.46 20.48 0.12
N ASP A 46 0.03 20.10 -1.07
CA ASP A 46 -0.80 20.01 -2.27
C ASP A 46 -1.56 18.68 -2.30
N TYR A 47 -2.75 18.68 -1.68
CA TYR A 47 -3.61 17.49 -1.64
C TYR A 47 -4.13 17.05 -3.02
N ASP A 48 -4.27 17.99 -3.96
CA ASP A 48 -4.72 17.70 -5.33
C ASP A 48 -3.62 16.91 -6.06
N TYR A 49 -2.40 17.40 -6.02
CA TYR A 49 -1.25 16.71 -6.61
C TYR A 49 -1.00 15.34 -6.01
N LEU A 50 -1.03 15.20 -4.69
CA LEU A 50 -0.85 13.92 -4.00
C LEU A 50 -1.96 12.92 -4.35
N SER A 51 -3.18 13.40 -4.54
CA SER A 51 -4.30 12.58 -4.99
C SER A 51 -4.10 12.06 -6.41
N LEU A 52 -3.53 12.89 -7.30
CA LEU A 52 -3.15 12.48 -8.64
C LEU A 52 -2.03 11.42 -8.62
N GLN A 53 -1.01 11.60 -7.78
CA GLN A 53 0.07 10.61 -7.61
C GLN A 53 -0.45 9.27 -7.10
N LEU A 54 -1.35 9.30 -6.11
CA LEU A 54 -2.01 8.09 -5.62
C LEU A 54 -2.84 7.39 -6.70
N ALA A 55 -3.63 8.15 -7.45
CA ALA A 55 -4.46 7.61 -8.53
C ALA A 55 -3.59 6.98 -9.64
N PHE A 56 -2.52 7.66 -10.06
CA PHE A 56 -1.61 7.15 -11.07
C PHE A 56 -0.92 5.85 -10.63
N TYR A 57 -0.43 5.81 -9.39
CA TYR A 57 0.12 4.59 -8.80
C TYR A 57 -0.91 3.45 -8.80
N LEU A 58 -2.11 3.70 -8.28
CA LEU A 58 -3.17 2.70 -8.23
C LEU A 58 -3.57 2.20 -9.61
N ALA A 59 -3.61 3.08 -10.62
CA ALA A 59 -3.89 2.72 -12.01
C ALA A 59 -2.78 1.83 -12.58
N SER A 60 -1.53 2.21 -12.42
CA SER A 60 -0.34 1.45 -12.86
C SER A 60 -0.30 0.05 -12.24
N TRP A 61 -0.77 -0.08 -10.99
CA TRP A 61 -0.84 -1.34 -10.26
C TRP A 61 -2.21 -2.05 -10.41
N GLY A 62 -2.99 -1.64 -11.41
CA GLY A 62 -4.17 -2.36 -11.88
C GLY A 62 -5.42 -2.19 -11.02
N MET A 63 -5.52 -1.13 -10.21
CA MET A 63 -6.73 -0.86 -9.43
C MET A 63 -7.81 -0.12 -10.21
N TYR A 64 -7.48 0.44 -11.39
CA TYR A 64 -8.39 1.08 -12.34
C TYR A 64 -8.64 0.17 -13.55
N ARG A 65 -9.14 -1.06 -13.34
CA ARG A 65 -9.44 -2.00 -14.43
C ARG A 65 -10.59 -2.95 -14.11
N GLY A 66 -11.13 -3.59 -15.13
CA GLY A 66 -12.20 -4.57 -15.00
C GLY A 66 -13.45 -3.97 -14.35
N SER A 67 -13.99 -4.62 -13.33
CA SER A 67 -15.17 -4.18 -12.58
C SER A 67 -14.85 -3.22 -11.43
N SER A 68 -13.70 -2.55 -11.45
CA SER A 68 -13.35 -1.58 -10.40
C SER A 68 -14.26 -0.37 -10.47
N PHE A 69 -14.86 0.00 -9.32
CA PHE A 69 -15.66 1.23 -9.20
C PHE A 69 -14.83 2.50 -9.46
N LEU A 70 -13.51 2.43 -9.29
CA LEU A 70 -12.60 3.54 -9.55
C LEU A 70 -12.57 3.97 -11.01
N LEU A 71 -12.91 3.07 -11.97
CA LEU A 71 -13.06 3.42 -13.39
C LEU A 71 -14.13 4.50 -13.65
N GLN A 72 -15.08 4.64 -12.73
CA GLN A 72 -16.16 5.62 -12.81
C GLN A 72 -15.84 6.91 -12.02
N LYS A 73 -14.60 7.09 -11.58
CA LYS A 73 -14.15 8.20 -10.74
C LYS A 73 -12.89 8.82 -11.28
N ASP A 74 -12.77 10.13 -11.13
CA ASP A 74 -11.49 10.83 -11.32
C ASP A 74 -10.61 10.71 -10.07
N TYR A 75 -9.38 11.22 -10.15
CA TYR A 75 -8.40 11.16 -9.06
C TYR A 75 -8.83 11.95 -7.81
N LYS A 76 -9.72 12.93 -7.94
CA LYS A 76 -10.19 13.75 -6.81
C LYS A 76 -10.97 12.95 -5.78
N VAL A 77 -11.44 11.76 -6.16
CA VAL A 77 -12.04 10.81 -5.22
C VAL A 77 -11.07 10.46 -4.06
N HIS A 78 -9.77 10.62 -4.26
CA HIS A 78 -8.78 10.32 -3.24
C HIS A 78 -8.45 11.49 -2.30
N ILE A 79 -8.89 12.73 -2.58
CA ILE A 79 -8.55 13.90 -1.75
C ILE A 79 -8.89 13.70 -0.26
N PRO A 80 -10.09 13.22 0.14
CA PRO A 80 -10.38 12.99 1.55
C PRO A 80 -9.49 11.90 2.18
N VAL A 81 -9.12 10.90 1.39
CA VAL A 81 -8.22 9.83 1.81
C VAL A 81 -6.80 10.35 2.04
N VAL A 82 -6.31 11.19 1.12
CA VAL A 82 -4.98 11.80 1.24
C VAL A 82 -4.91 12.70 2.47
N LYS A 83 -5.96 13.48 2.74
CA LYS A 83 -6.03 14.33 3.95
C LYS A 83 -5.97 13.49 5.23
N GLU A 84 -6.71 12.39 5.29
CA GLU A 84 -6.66 11.50 6.47
C GLU A 84 -5.31 10.81 6.61
N LEU A 85 -4.74 10.28 5.52
CA LEU A 85 -3.43 9.61 5.54
C LEU A 85 -2.28 10.53 6.01
N LEU A 86 -2.39 11.83 5.77
CA LEU A 86 -1.40 12.83 6.16
C LEU A 86 -1.69 13.46 7.54
N ASN A 87 -2.66 12.95 8.28
CA ASN A 87 -2.85 13.36 9.67
C ASN A 87 -1.65 12.91 10.50
N GLU A 88 -1.07 13.82 11.29
CA GLU A 88 0.14 13.62 12.11
C GLU A 88 0.07 12.38 13.01
N LYS A 89 -1.13 11.99 13.47
CA LYS A 89 -1.32 10.78 14.28
C LYS A 89 -0.80 9.51 13.59
N TYR A 90 -0.73 9.49 12.25
CA TYR A 90 -0.25 8.34 11.47
C TYR A 90 1.23 8.44 11.06
N ASP A 91 1.95 9.47 11.46
CA ASP A 91 3.37 9.63 11.09
C ASP A 91 4.23 8.49 11.63
N VAL A 92 3.88 7.97 12.79
CA VAL A 92 4.54 6.80 13.38
C VAL A 92 4.43 5.55 12.52
N LEU A 93 3.40 5.43 11.67
CA LEU A 93 3.21 4.32 10.75
C LEU A 93 4.03 4.46 9.47
N ALA A 94 4.55 5.66 9.16
CA ALA A 94 5.30 5.89 7.94
C ALA A 94 6.65 5.15 7.95
N GLY A 95 6.77 4.12 7.11
CA GLY A 95 7.95 3.26 7.04
C GLY A 95 8.19 2.41 8.29
N ILE A 96 7.17 2.22 9.14
CA ILE A 96 7.27 1.38 10.34
C ILE A 96 7.68 -0.05 9.95
N ASP A 97 8.57 -0.62 10.75
CA ASP A 97 8.95 -2.03 10.63
C ASP A 97 8.03 -2.94 11.48
N CYS A 98 8.21 -4.25 11.32
CA CYS A 98 7.40 -5.21 12.06
C CYS A 98 7.64 -5.19 13.59
N ILE A 99 8.77 -4.66 14.04
CA ILE A 99 9.05 -4.50 15.47
C ILE A 99 8.16 -3.42 16.05
N GLY A 100 7.98 -2.31 15.30
CA GLY A 100 7.09 -1.24 15.69
C GLY A 100 5.63 -1.68 15.87
N PHE A 101 5.21 -2.73 15.16
CA PHE A 101 3.86 -3.31 15.33
C PHE A 101 3.71 -4.22 16.56
N LYS A 102 4.76 -4.41 17.37
CA LYS A 102 4.61 -5.01 18.70
C LYS A 102 3.94 -4.05 19.69
N ASP A 103 3.93 -2.77 19.38
CA ASP A 103 3.19 -1.77 20.15
C ASP A 103 1.71 -1.78 19.74
N ASP A 104 0.84 -2.06 20.71
CA ASP A 104 -0.61 -2.12 20.51
C ASP A 104 -1.18 -0.78 20.03
N SER A 105 -0.55 0.34 20.39
CA SER A 105 -0.96 1.68 19.92
C SER A 105 -0.80 1.82 18.41
N ASN A 106 0.28 1.30 17.83
CA ASN A 106 0.53 1.31 16.40
C ASN A 106 -0.42 0.36 15.65
N GLN A 107 -0.72 -0.80 16.25
CA GLN A 107 -1.73 -1.71 15.70
C GLN A 107 -3.11 -1.05 15.65
N LYS A 108 -3.48 -0.33 16.71
CA LYS A 108 -4.74 0.42 16.76
C LYS A 108 -4.80 1.50 15.70
N LEU A 109 -3.74 2.29 15.52
CA LEU A 109 -3.67 3.31 14.47
C LEU A 109 -3.79 2.69 13.07
N LEU A 110 -3.18 1.52 12.83
CA LEU A 110 -3.35 0.80 11.56
C LEU A 110 -4.80 0.33 11.37
N GLN A 111 -5.47 -0.14 12.42
CA GLN A 111 -6.88 -0.52 12.37
C GLN A 111 -7.79 0.68 12.11
N ASP A 112 -7.51 1.82 12.73
CA ASP A 112 -8.28 3.06 12.56
C ASP A 112 -8.21 3.56 11.12
N ILE A 113 -7.01 3.66 10.54
CA ILE A 113 -6.86 4.08 9.14
C ILE A 113 -7.46 3.06 8.17
N ASN A 114 -7.31 1.77 8.42
CA ASN A 114 -7.92 0.73 7.59
C ASN A 114 -9.46 0.85 7.60
N SER A 115 -10.05 1.02 8.77
CA SER A 115 -11.50 1.18 8.95
C SER A 115 -12.01 2.46 8.24
N PHE A 116 -11.27 3.56 8.32
CA PHE A 116 -11.59 4.78 7.60
C PHE A 116 -11.59 4.55 6.08
N LEU A 117 -10.56 3.92 5.54
CA LEU A 117 -10.44 3.63 4.10
C LEU A 117 -11.57 2.73 3.62
N GLU A 118 -11.89 1.68 4.37
CA GLU A 118 -12.99 0.76 4.05
C GLU A 118 -14.33 1.51 4.00
N GLN A 119 -14.65 2.25 5.05
CA GLN A 119 -15.91 2.99 5.14
C GLN A 119 -16.03 4.07 4.04
N TYR A 120 -14.93 4.78 3.77
CA TYR A 120 -14.92 5.82 2.75
C TYR A 120 -15.17 5.24 1.35
N TYR A 121 -14.37 4.26 0.93
CA TYR A 121 -14.49 3.69 -0.41
C TYR A 121 -15.76 2.85 -0.58
N ASP A 122 -16.27 2.25 0.48
CA ASP A 122 -17.54 1.54 0.43
C ASP A 122 -18.71 2.51 0.12
N LYS A 123 -18.74 3.69 0.76
CA LYS A 123 -19.71 4.75 0.45
C LYS A 123 -19.59 5.24 -1.00
N ILE A 124 -18.38 5.33 -1.54
CA ILE A 124 -18.17 5.76 -2.94
C ILE A 124 -18.64 4.67 -3.91
N ARG A 125 -18.31 3.42 -3.63
CA ARG A 125 -18.69 2.25 -4.42
C ARG A 125 -20.20 2.14 -4.58
N HIS A 126 -20.95 2.31 -3.52
CA HIS A 126 -22.41 2.25 -3.52
C HIS A 126 -23.10 3.38 -4.33
N LYS A 127 -22.38 4.45 -4.65
CA LYS A 127 -22.88 5.55 -5.49
C LYS A 127 -22.69 5.30 -6.99
N VAL A 128 -21.98 4.24 -7.38
CA VAL A 128 -21.76 3.91 -8.79
C VAL A 128 -22.95 3.12 -9.32
N LYS A 129 -23.65 3.69 -10.30
CA LYS A 129 -24.83 3.08 -10.93
C LYS A 129 -24.41 1.98 -11.91
N GLY A 130 -25.22 0.92 -12.02
CA GLY A 130 -25.13 -0.08 -13.08
C GLY A 130 -24.03 -1.14 -12.88
N GLN A 131 -23.41 -1.22 -11.72
CA GLN A 131 -22.47 -2.30 -11.39
C GLN A 131 -23.12 -3.27 -10.39
N GLU A 132 -23.01 -4.57 -10.66
CA GLU A 132 -23.18 -5.59 -9.63
C GLU A 132 -22.05 -5.41 -8.61
N LEU A 133 -22.42 -4.89 -7.44
CA LEU A 133 -21.45 -4.69 -6.35
C LEU A 133 -21.05 -6.05 -5.78
N LYS A 134 -19.77 -6.37 -5.82
CA LYS A 134 -19.23 -7.45 -5.00
C LYS A 134 -19.55 -7.16 -3.53
N ASN A 135 -19.84 -8.18 -2.75
CA ASN A 135 -20.30 -8.03 -1.36
C ASN A 135 -19.33 -7.27 -0.44
N GLN A 136 -18.05 -7.13 -0.82
CA GLN A 136 -17.04 -6.44 -0.02
C GLN A 136 -16.09 -5.61 -0.89
N LEU A 137 -15.59 -4.52 -0.30
CA LEU A 137 -14.49 -3.75 -0.87
C LEU A 137 -13.24 -4.63 -0.99
N SER A 138 -12.47 -4.41 -2.05
CA SER A 138 -11.23 -5.17 -2.25
C SER A 138 -10.18 -4.80 -1.20
N PHE A 139 -9.82 -5.76 -0.36
CA PHE A 139 -8.72 -5.62 0.60
C PHE A 139 -7.38 -5.28 -0.08
N THR A 140 -7.22 -5.73 -1.33
CA THR A 140 -6.08 -5.36 -2.18
C THR A 140 -5.99 -3.86 -2.42
N LEU A 141 -7.12 -3.15 -2.59
CA LEU A 141 -7.11 -1.70 -2.77
C LEU A 141 -6.58 -1.01 -1.52
N ILE A 142 -7.11 -1.38 -0.35
CA ILE A 142 -6.71 -0.77 0.93
C ILE A 142 -5.22 -0.96 1.19
N THR A 143 -4.74 -2.20 1.08
CA THR A 143 -3.33 -2.49 1.34
C THR A 143 -2.38 -1.86 0.31
N LYS A 144 -2.79 -1.71 -0.95
CA LYS A 144 -2.02 -0.93 -1.93
C LYS A 144 -1.96 0.54 -1.57
N ILE A 145 -3.05 1.14 -1.11
CA ILE A 145 -3.04 2.53 -0.64
C ILE A 145 -2.05 2.68 0.51
N LEU A 146 -2.14 1.83 1.54
CA LEU A 146 -1.24 1.87 2.69
C LEU A 146 0.23 1.63 2.30
N MET A 147 0.49 0.72 1.36
CA MET A 147 1.82 0.47 0.82
C MET A 147 2.38 1.71 0.10
N GLY A 148 1.58 2.35 -0.74
CA GLY A 148 2.01 3.49 -1.57
C GLY A 148 2.11 4.82 -0.83
N THR A 149 1.56 4.93 0.39
CA THR A 149 1.47 6.19 1.13
C THR A 149 2.20 6.18 2.47
N LEU A 150 2.10 5.08 3.20
CA LEU A 150 2.74 4.87 4.51
C LEU A 150 3.90 3.87 4.44
N GLY A 151 3.89 2.96 3.47
CA GLY A 151 4.90 1.89 3.38
C GLY A 151 4.85 0.91 4.56
N CYS A 152 3.74 0.85 5.28
CA CYS A 152 3.62 0.12 6.53
C CYS A 152 3.13 -1.33 6.37
N VAL A 153 2.54 -1.67 5.22
CA VAL A 153 2.05 -3.03 4.93
C VAL A 153 2.35 -3.39 3.47
N PRO A 154 2.58 -4.68 3.14
CA PRO A 154 2.67 -5.13 1.76
C PRO A 154 1.29 -5.13 1.09
N ALA A 155 1.28 -5.12 -0.24
CA ALA A 155 0.03 -5.28 -0.99
C ALA A 155 -0.48 -6.72 -0.91
N TYR A 156 -1.66 -6.92 -0.33
CA TYR A 156 -2.32 -8.23 -0.29
C TYR A 156 -3.04 -8.49 -1.64
N ASP A 157 -2.28 -8.63 -2.68
CA ASP A 157 -2.80 -8.99 -3.99
C ASP A 157 -2.99 -10.52 -4.14
N ARG A 158 -3.49 -10.92 -5.31
CA ARG A 158 -3.75 -12.34 -5.61
C ARG A 158 -2.49 -13.20 -5.46
N TYR A 159 -1.33 -12.70 -5.84
CA TYR A 159 -0.09 -13.47 -5.79
C TYR A 159 0.37 -13.66 -4.35
N PHE A 160 0.29 -12.61 -3.53
CA PHE A 160 0.59 -12.69 -2.11
C PHE A 160 -0.35 -13.68 -1.39
N ILE A 161 -1.67 -13.59 -1.66
CA ILE A 161 -2.67 -14.45 -1.02
C ILE A 161 -2.51 -15.93 -1.45
N CYS A 162 -2.26 -16.20 -2.76
CA CYS A 162 -2.09 -17.57 -3.24
C CYS A 162 -0.86 -18.24 -2.63
N ARG A 163 0.29 -17.55 -2.58
CA ARG A 163 1.50 -18.08 -1.95
C ARG A 163 1.32 -18.36 -0.46
N ASN A 164 0.59 -17.50 0.24
CA ASN A 164 0.30 -17.72 1.66
C ASN A 164 -0.64 -18.91 1.90
N LYS A 165 -1.61 -19.19 1.02
CA LYS A 165 -2.46 -20.37 1.12
C LYS A 165 -1.69 -21.69 0.92
N GLU A 166 -0.69 -21.70 0.07
CA GLU A 166 0.21 -22.84 -0.08
C GLU A 166 1.09 -23.07 1.16
N SER A 167 1.31 -22.02 1.96
CA SER A 167 2.07 -22.06 3.20
C SER A 167 1.22 -22.23 4.46
N GLU A 168 -0.11 -22.10 4.39
CA GLU A 168 -1.03 -22.26 5.53
C GLU A 168 -1.01 -23.68 6.16
N GLY A 169 -0.43 -24.67 5.47
CA GLY A 169 -0.05 -25.94 6.10
C GLY A 169 1.16 -25.85 7.05
N ARG A 170 1.88 -24.74 7.13
CA ARG A 170 3.06 -24.51 7.95
C ARG A 170 3.11 -23.06 8.47
N ASN A 171 2.47 -22.84 9.61
CA ASN A 171 2.84 -21.81 10.59
C ASN A 171 2.42 -20.34 10.32
N ARG A 172 1.54 -19.81 11.17
CA ARG A 172 1.21 -18.38 11.35
C ARG A 172 2.44 -17.48 11.55
N TYR A 173 3.54 -18.02 12.02
CA TYR A 173 4.82 -17.30 12.21
C TYR A 173 5.47 -16.91 10.87
N LEU A 174 5.24 -17.65 9.80
CA LEU A 174 5.81 -17.33 8.48
C LEU A 174 5.23 -16.04 7.87
N GLN A 175 3.98 -15.70 8.19
CA GLN A 175 3.36 -14.43 7.74
C GLN A 175 4.04 -13.22 8.39
N LEU A 176 4.42 -13.32 9.65
CA LEU A 176 5.15 -12.27 10.35
C LEU A 176 6.59 -12.16 9.85
N GLU A 177 7.26 -13.27 9.52
CA GLU A 177 8.63 -13.28 8.99
C GLU A 177 8.70 -12.71 7.58
N ILE A 178 7.74 -13.03 6.70
CA ILE A 178 7.64 -12.45 5.34
C ILE A 178 7.42 -10.93 5.43
N HIS A 179 6.55 -10.50 6.34
CA HIS A 179 6.32 -9.09 6.61
C HIS A 179 7.60 -8.42 7.13
N TYR A 180 8.30 -9.06 8.04
CA TYR A 180 9.55 -8.60 8.64
C TYR A 180 10.67 -8.44 7.61
N ALA A 181 10.85 -9.42 6.72
CA ALA A 181 11.88 -9.37 5.69
C ALA A 181 11.59 -8.30 4.64
N ALA A 182 10.33 -8.16 4.21
CA ALA A 182 9.91 -7.14 3.24
C ALA A 182 10.09 -5.72 3.82
N CYS A 183 9.66 -5.46 5.05
CA CYS A 183 9.82 -4.17 5.71
C CYS A 183 11.30 -3.80 5.95
N ARG A 184 12.13 -4.76 6.37
CA ARG A 184 13.57 -4.55 6.60
C ARG A 184 14.33 -4.26 5.32
N PHE A 185 13.95 -4.90 4.21
CA PHE A 185 14.54 -4.66 2.90
C PHE A 185 14.20 -3.26 2.38
N LEU A 186 12.95 -2.83 2.51
CA LEU A 186 12.48 -1.51 2.11
C LEU A 186 13.22 -0.41 2.89
N ARG A 187 13.35 -0.55 4.22
CA ARG A 187 14.04 0.43 5.06
C ARG A 187 15.52 0.62 4.71
N LYS A 188 16.26 -0.46 4.44
CA LYS A 188 17.70 -0.37 4.12
C LYS A 188 17.99 0.36 2.80
N LYS A 189 17.06 0.38 1.85
CA LYS A 189 17.30 0.97 0.52
C LYS A 189 16.67 2.35 0.33
N PHE A 190 15.64 2.72 1.11
CA PHE A 190 14.94 3.99 0.94
C PHE A 190 15.32 5.06 1.98
N CYS A 191 16.00 4.71 3.07
CA CYS A 191 16.55 5.68 4.03
C CYS A 191 17.95 6.20 3.65
N SER A 192 18.47 5.84 2.48
CA SER A 192 19.78 6.31 1.97
C SER A 192 19.64 7.23 0.75
N ILE A 193 18.46 7.78 0.50
CA ILE A 193 18.15 8.88 -0.41
C ILE A 193 17.57 10.03 0.43
#